data_1639d3454e04da723f0216c77493aea8
#
_entry.id   1639d3454e04da723f0216c77493aea8
#
_cell.length_a   1.000
_cell.length_b   1.000
_cell.length_c   1.000
_cell.angle_alpha   90.00
_cell.angle_beta   90.00
_cell.angle_gamma   90.00
#
_symmetry.space_group_name_H-M   'P 1'
#
loop_
_entity.id
_entity.type
_entity.pdbx_description
1 polymer ?
#
loop_
_entity_poly.entity_id
_entity_poly.type
_entity_poly.pdbx_seq_one_letter_code
_entity_poly.pdbx_strand_id
1 'polypeptide(L)'
;MAKTLASTWGYPLVLLDPARLYGKYVGESEGRLADALATVQAMAPAVLWIDEIEKGFAQGGADDGGLGERILGTFLRWMQDRPPGVFVIATANEVDQLPPEFLRKGRFDEIFFVDLPRPAEREAIFRLQLAKRKRDPAAFDLPKLAAVSEGYSGSEIETAVVGAMYRAFAAGRDLDTAEILEELAATNPLSRTRAEDITALRAWARGRATAA
;
A
#
# COMPACT_ATOMS: atom_id res chain seq x y z
N MET A 1 7.11 0.95 -1.62
CA MET A 1 8.02 -0.10 -1.08
C MET A 1 8.31 -1.18 -2.13
N ALA A 2 7.37 -1.98 -2.64
CA ALA A 2 7.61 -3.05 -3.62
C ALA A 2 8.36 -2.59 -4.88
N LYS A 3 7.92 -1.48 -5.51
CA LYS A 3 8.58 -0.89 -6.68
C LYS A 3 10.03 -0.48 -6.40
N THR A 4 10.29 0.09 -5.23
CA THR A 4 11.63 0.53 -4.83
C THR A 4 12.55 -0.68 -4.65
N LEU A 5 12.10 -1.72 -3.94
CA LEU A 5 12.89 -2.95 -3.76
C LEU A 5 13.21 -3.63 -5.07
N ALA A 6 12.22 -3.83 -5.94
CA ALA A 6 12.41 -4.43 -7.25
C ALA A 6 13.45 -3.64 -8.07
N SER A 7 13.32 -2.30 -8.09
CA SER A 7 14.27 -1.43 -8.78
C SER A 7 15.68 -1.50 -8.19
N THR A 8 15.81 -1.51 -6.85
CA THR A 8 17.11 -1.58 -6.18
C THR A 8 17.83 -2.90 -6.42
N TRP A 9 17.08 -4.00 -6.49
CA TRP A 9 17.65 -5.34 -6.76
C TRP A 9 17.80 -5.64 -8.24
N GLY A 10 17.21 -4.82 -9.12
CA GLY A 10 17.20 -5.09 -10.55
C GLY A 10 16.31 -6.29 -10.93
N TYR A 11 15.32 -6.61 -10.10
CA TYR A 11 14.42 -7.74 -10.32
C TYR A 11 13.12 -7.30 -10.98
N PRO A 12 12.51 -8.14 -11.82
CA PRO A 12 11.19 -7.89 -12.35
C PRO A 12 10.16 -7.82 -11.21
N LEU A 13 9.23 -6.86 -11.34
CA LEU A 13 8.09 -6.69 -10.43
C LEU A 13 6.83 -7.22 -11.09
N VAL A 14 6.22 -8.21 -10.49
CA VAL A 14 4.95 -8.77 -10.92
C VAL A 14 3.87 -8.33 -9.94
N LEU A 15 2.84 -7.66 -10.44
CA LEU A 15 1.67 -7.28 -9.64
C LEU A 15 0.59 -8.35 -9.80
N LEU A 16 0.21 -8.96 -8.70
CA LEU A 16 -0.97 -9.80 -8.61
C LEU A 16 -2.11 -8.96 -8.01
N ASP A 17 -3.15 -8.74 -8.81
CA ASP A 17 -4.39 -8.11 -8.38
C ASP A 17 -5.38 -9.20 -7.95
N PRO A 18 -5.63 -9.38 -6.65
CA PRO A 18 -6.49 -10.45 -6.16
C PRO A 18 -7.93 -10.34 -6.68
N ALA A 19 -8.43 -9.14 -6.95
CA ALA A 19 -9.78 -8.93 -7.48
C ALA A 19 -9.98 -9.53 -8.88
N ARG A 20 -8.89 -9.66 -9.66
CA ARG A 20 -8.92 -10.25 -11.00
C ARG A 20 -8.85 -11.78 -11.02
N LEU A 21 -8.63 -12.39 -9.87
CA LEU A 21 -8.60 -13.86 -9.78
C LEU A 21 -9.98 -14.47 -9.96
N TYR A 22 -11.04 -13.76 -9.55
CA TYR A 22 -12.41 -14.26 -9.58
C TYR A 22 -12.96 -14.29 -11.02
N GLY A 23 -13.24 -15.49 -11.51
CA GLY A 23 -13.88 -15.75 -12.81
C GLY A 23 -15.35 -16.13 -12.63
N LYS A 24 -16.08 -16.16 -13.76
CA LYS A 24 -17.51 -16.53 -13.78
C LYS A 24 -17.76 -18.03 -13.63
N TYR A 25 -16.76 -18.87 -13.88
CA TYR A 25 -16.90 -20.32 -13.91
C TYR A 25 -16.09 -21.00 -12.81
N VAL A 26 -16.64 -22.09 -12.28
CA VAL A 26 -15.95 -22.92 -11.26
C VAL A 26 -14.64 -23.46 -11.83
N GLY A 27 -13.55 -23.33 -11.08
CA GLY A 27 -12.19 -23.78 -11.49
C GLY A 27 -11.40 -22.78 -12.33
N GLU A 28 -12.02 -21.77 -12.95
CA GLU A 28 -11.31 -20.76 -13.72
C GLU A 28 -10.40 -19.89 -12.83
N SER A 29 -10.88 -19.53 -11.66
CA SER A 29 -10.16 -18.71 -10.70
C SER A 29 -8.92 -19.41 -10.14
N GLU A 30 -9.02 -20.69 -9.82
CA GLU A 30 -7.89 -21.50 -9.35
C GLU A 30 -6.83 -21.65 -10.46
N GLY A 31 -7.27 -21.89 -11.70
CA GLY A 31 -6.38 -21.97 -12.88
C GLY A 31 -5.64 -20.65 -13.09
N ARG A 32 -6.33 -19.51 -13.06
CA ARG A 32 -5.72 -18.18 -13.20
C ARG A 32 -4.67 -17.90 -12.13
N LEU A 33 -4.96 -18.26 -10.87
CA LEU A 33 -3.98 -18.12 -9.81
C LEU A 33 -2.77 -19.00 -10.04
N ALA A 34 -2.97 -20.26 -10.38
CA ALA A 34 -1.88 -21.22 -10.66
C ALA A 34 -0.98 -20.72 -11.82
N ASP A 35 -1.58 -20.24 -12.92
CA ASP A 35 -0.86 -19.69 -14.06
C ASP A 35 -0.07 -18.42 -13.70
N ALA A 36 -0.65 -17.53 -12.90
CA ALA A 36 0.02 -16.34 -12.44
C ALA A 36 1.24 -16.69 -11.57
N LEU A 37 1.07 -17.62 -10.62
CA LEU A 37 2.15 -18.07 -9.74
C LEU A 37 3.25 -18.81 -10.53
N ALA A 38 2.90 -19.65 -11.50
CA ALA A 38 3.85 -20.30 -12.39
C ALA A 38 4.65 -19.28 -13.22
N THR A 39 3.98 -18.22 -13.69
CA THR A 39 4.64 -17.13 -14.42
C THR A 39 5.67 -16.42 -13.53
N VAL A 40 5.33 -16.11 -12.29
CA VAL A 40 6.27 -15.47 -11.35
C VAL A 40 7.47 -16.39 -11.08
N GLN A 41 7.25 -17.69 -10.92
CA GLN A 41 8.31 -18.67 -10.72
C GLN A 41 9.26 -18.74 -11.92
N ALA A 42 8.73 -18.71 -13.12
CA ALA A 42 9.54 -18.72 -14.34
C ALA A 42 10.37 -17.43 -14.52
N MET A 43 9.96 -16.33 -13.88
CA MET A 43 10.68 -15.05 -13.92
C MET A 43 11.71 -14.91 -12.78
N ALA A 44 11.88 -15.90 -11.90
CA ALA A 44 12.80 -15.80 -10.77
C ALA A 44 14.25 -15.53 -11.22
N PRO A 45 15.01 -14.63 -10.56
CA PRO A 45 14.63 -13.91 -9.35
C PRO A 45 13.64 -12.75 -9.62
N ALA A 46 12.54 -12.68 -8.84
CA ALA A 46 11.45 -11.74 -9.06
C ALA A 46 10.83 -11.25 -7.74
N VAL A 47 10.18 -10.09 -7.79
CA VAL A 47 9.35 -9.57 -6.70
C VAL A 47 7.88 -9.74 -7.10
N LEU A 48 7.13 -10.50 -6.30
CA LEU A 48 5.67 -10.58 -6.39
C LEU A 48 5.06 -9.56 -5.42
N TRP A 49 4.30 -8.62 -5.96
CA TRP A 49 3.53 -7.66 -5.17
C TRP A 49 2.04 -7.98 -5.23
N ILE A 50 1.44 -8.17 -4.07
CA ILE A 50 0.00 -8.41 -3.91
C ILE A 50 -0.55 -7.22 -3.14
N ASP A 51 -1.37 -6.41 -3.82
CA ASP A 51 -1.97 -5.23 -3.20
C ASP A 51 -3.34 -5.59 -2.63
N GLU A 52 -3.63 -5.12 -1.41
CA GLU A 52 -4.89 -5.38 -0.71
C GLU A 52 -5.26 -6.88 -0.70
N ILE A 53 -4.34 -7.69 -0.15
CA ILE A 53 -4.44 -9.15 -0.14
C ILE A 53 -5.77 -9.64 0.48
N GLU A 54 -6.33 -8.91 1.45
CA GLU A 54 -7.62 -9.21 2.06
C GLU A 54 -8.76 -9.26 1.03
N LYS A 55 -8.74 -8.43 -0.01
CA LYS A 55 -9.82 -8.38 -1.02
C LYS A 55 -9.93 -9.63 -1.89
N GLY A 56 -8.82 -10.37 -2.01
CA GLY A 56 -8.80 -11.58 -2.82
C GLY A 56 -8.92 -12.87 -2.03
N PHE A 57 -8.68 -12.79 -0.73
CA PHE A 57 -8.63 -13.97 0.13
C PHE A 57 -9.53 -13.82 1.38
N ALA A 58 -10.37 -12.76 1.44
CA ALA A 58 -11.39 -12.68 2.48
C ALA A 58 -12.24 -13.96 2.47
N GLN A 59 -12.64 -14.41 3.65
CA GLN A 59 -13.52 -15.57 3.76
C GLN A 59 -14.78 -15.29 2.94
N GLY A 60 -14.97 -16.07 1.87
CA GLY A 60 -16.09 -15.93 0.96
C GLY A 60 -17.41 -16.01 1.71
N GLY A 61 -18.39 -15.21 1.28
CA GLY A 61 -19.75 -15.33 1.80
C GLY A 61 -20.29 -16.74 1.55
N ALA A 62 -21.29 -17.13 2.31
CA ALA A 62 -21.92 -18.46 2.27
C ALA A 62 -22.39 -18.92 0.87
N ASP A 63 -22.41 -18.03 -0.13
CA ASP A 63 -22.86 -18.27 -1.50
C ASP A 63 -21.73 -18.68 -2.49
N ASP A 64 -20.45 -18.60 -2.11
CA ASP A 64 -19.32 -18.84 -3.03
C ASP A 64 -18.96 -20.32 -3.26
N GLY A 65 -19.70 -21.27 -2.70
CA GLY A 65 -19.44 -22.71 -2.87
C GLY A 65 -18.02 -23.14 -2.46
N GLY A 66 -17.36 -22.43 -1.52
CA GLY A 66 -16.00 -22.71 -1.05
C GLY A 66 -14.89 -22.29 -2.02
N LEU A 67 -15.18 -21.46 -3.00
CA LEU A 67 -14.18 -20.99 -3.99
C LEU A 67 -13.07 -20.20 -3.31
N GLY A 68 -13.41 -19.28 -2.41
CA GLY A 68 -12.41 -18.50 -1.67
C GLY A 68 -11.44 -19.37 -0.86
N GLU A 69 -11.96 -20.40 -0.19
CA GLU A 69 -11.12 -21.35 0.56
C GLU A 69 -10.16 -22.14 -0.34
N ARG A 70 -10.60 -22.54 -1.54
CA ARG A 70 -9.75 -23.28 -2.49
C ARG A 70 -8.65 -22.40 -3.07
N ILE A 71 -8.98 -21.15 -3.44
CA ILE A 71 -8.00 -20.15 -3.91
C ILE A 71 -6.98 -19.87 -2.79
N LEU A 72 -7.46 -19.63 -1.57
CA LEU A 72 -6.61 -19.45 -0.39
C LEU A 72 -5.70 -20.66 -0.16
N GLY A 73 -6.26 -21.88 -0.16
CA GLY A 73 -5.51 -23.11 0.02
C GLY A 73 -4.40 -23.30 -1.02
N THR A 74 -4.70 -22.99 -2.29
CA THR A 74 -3.73 -23.04 -3.39
C THR A 74 -2.60 -22.02 -3.19
N PHE A 75 -2.94 -20.78 -2.84
CA PHE A 75 -1.94 -19.76 -2.58
C PHE A 75 -1.07 -20.08 -1.36
N LEU A 76 -1.67 -20.52 -0.27
CA LEU A 76 -0.94 -20.88 0.96
C LEU A 76 0.01 -22.06 0.76
N ARG A 77 -0.39 -23.05 -0.03
CA ARG A 77 0.50 -24.17 -0.41
C ARG A 77 1.67 -23.66 -1.23
N TRP A 78 1.40 -22.84 -2.24
CA TRP A 78 2.47 -22.23 -3.03
C TRP A 78 3.43 -21.41 -2.17
N MET A 79 2.93 -20.60 -1.23
CA MET A 79 3.77 -19.81 -0.30
C MET A 79 4.71 -20.71 0.51
N GLN A 80 4.25 -21.89 0.90
CA GLN A 80 5.04 -22.86 1.67
C GLN A 80 6.12 -23.52 0.81
N ASP A 81 5.77 -23.90 -0.42
CA ASP A 81 6.60 -24.69 -1.33
C ASP A 81 7.32 -23.82 -2.37
N ARG A 82 7.19 -22.49 -2.29
CA ARG A 82 7.73 -21.58 -3.30
C ARG A 82 9.23 -21.79 -3.52
N PRO A 83 9.68 -21.81 -4.78
CA PRO A 83 11.09 -21.95 -5.08
C PRO A 83 11.87 -20.73 -4.60
N PRO A 84 13.17 -20.88 -4.30
CA PRO A 84 14.04 -19.75 -3.97
C PRO A 84 14.09 -18.74 -5.13
N GLY A 85 14.20 -17.45 -4.77
CA GLY A 85 14.31 -16.36 -5.74
C GLY A 85 13.00 -15.58 -5.97
N VAL A 86 11.88 -15.99 -5.42
CA VAL A 86 10.64 -15.18 -5.42
C VAL A 86 10.47 -14.48 -4.08
N PHE A 87 10.54 -13.15 -4.08
CA PHE A 87 10.28 -12.32 -2.92
C PHE A 87 8.84 -11.81 -2.96
N VAL A 88 8.05 -12.14 -1.95
CA VAL A 88 6.63 -11.78 -1.88
C VAL A 88 6.43 -10.59 -0.96
N ILE A 89 5.77 -9.57 -1.47
CA ILE A 89 5.31 -8.40 -0.69
C ILE A 89 3.79 -8.33 -0.82
N ALA A 90 3.10 -8.33 0.31
CA ALA A 90 1.67 -8.10 0.35
C ALA A 90 1.34 -6.86 1.16
N THR A 91 0.30 -6.14 0.79
CA THR A 91 -0.28 -5.06 1.58
C THR A 91 -1.68 -5.46 2.05
N ALA A 92 -2.06 -4.97 3.22
CA ALA A 92 -3.41 -5.12 3.76
C ALA A 92 -3.82 -3.85 4.49
N ASN A 93 -5.06 -3.42 4.29
CA ASN A 93 -5.66 -2.30 4.99
C ASN A 93 -6.62 -2.77 6.10
N GLU A 94 -7.32 -3.86 5.86
CA GLU A 94 -8.34 -4.43 6.75
C GLU A 94 -7.85 -5.78 7.30
N VAL A 95 -6.97 -5.70 8.30
CA VAL A 95 -6.29 -6.89 8.87
C VAL A 95 -7.23 -7.88 9.52
N ASP A 96 -8.40 -7.44 9.97
CA ASP A 96 -9.42 -8.28 10.56
C ASP A 96 -10.12 -9.19 9.53
N GLN A 97 -10.05 -8.82 8.25
CA GLN A 97 -10.55 -9.63 7.13
C GLN A 97 -9.53 -10.65 6.63
N LEU A 98 -8.28 -10.55 7.07
CA LEU A 98 -7.25 -11.50 6.68
C LEU A 98 -7.53 -12.87 7.29
N PRO A 99 -7.53 -13.94 6.48
CA PRO A 99 -7.50 -15.30 7.01
C PRO A 99 -6.34 -15.49 7.99
N PRO A 100 -6.59 -16.05 9.20
CA PRO A 100 -5.56 -16.19 10.23
C PRO A 100 -4.39 -17.07 9.77
N GLU A 101 -4.58 -17.84 8.71
CA GLU A 101 -3.56 -18.65 8.06
C GLU A 101 -2.38 -17.81 7.57
N PHE A 102 -2.60 -16.60 7.08
CA PHE A 102 -1.52 -15.71 6.61
C PHE A 102 -0.57 -15.28 7.74
N LEU A 103 -1.09 -15.19 8.96
CA LEU A 103 -0.33 -14.74 10.13
C LEU A 103 0.47 -15.87 10.80
N ARG A 104 0.35 -17.11 10.31
CA ARG A 104 1.11 -18.25 10.83
C ARG A 104 2.55 -18.21 10.33
N LYS A 105 3.49 -18.59 11.21
CA LYS A 105 4.91 -18.73 10.86
C LYS A 105 5.10 -19.64 9.65
N GLY A 106 6.04 -19.27 8.77
CA GLY A 106 6.35 -20.01 7.53
C GLY A 106 5.52 -19.58 6.31
N ARG A 107 4.75 -18.48 6.45
CA ARG A 107 4.01 -17.85 5.33
C ARG A 107 4.63 -16.52 4.97
N PHE A 108 4.39 -15.50 5.79
CA PHE A 108 5.14 -14.26 5.75
C PHE A 108 6.20 -14.29 6.85
N ASP A 109 7.45 -13.99 6.47
CA ASP A 109 8.58 -14.03 7.38
C ASP A 109 8.54 -12.83 8.35
N GLU A 110 8.02 -11.69 7.89
CA GLU A 110 7.94 -10.46 8.66
C GLU A 110 6.68 -9.68 8.30
N ILE A 111 6.08 -9.03 9.30
CA ILE A 111 4.95 -8.14 9.17
C ILE A 111 5.39 -6.75 9.59
N PHE A 112 5.27 -5.79 8.70
CA PHE A 112 5.58 -4.39 8.96
C PHE A 112 4.31 -3.57 9.12
N PHE A 113 4.26 -2.78 10.18
CA PHE A 113 3.21 -1.78 10.38
C PHE A 113 3.71 -0.42 9.88
N VAL A 114 3.05 0.12 8.87
CA VAL A 114 3.32 1.46 8.33
C VAL A 114 2.30 2.43 8.91
N ASP A 115 2.72 3.23 9.88
CA ASP A 115 1.88 4.26 10.50
C ASP A 115 1.86 5.54 9.67
N LEU A 116 1.09 6.53 10.10
CA LEU A 116 1.12 7.87 9.55
C LEU A 116 2.53 8.48 9.71
N PRO A 117 2.97 9.30 8.75
CA PRO A 117 4.32 9.82 8.76
C PRO A 117 4.55 10.80 9.91
N ARG A 118 5.70 10.65 10.56
CA ARG A 118 6.21 11.55 11.59
C ARG A 118 6.61 12.91 10.98
N PRO A 119 6.80 13.99 11.77
CA PRO A 119 7.13 15.32 11.24
C PRO A 119 8.30 15.33 10.25
N ALA A 120 9.40 14.66 10.56
CA ALA A 120 10.56 14.59 9.67
C ALA A 120 10.26 13.83 8.36
N GLU A 121 9.41 12.81 8.43
CA GLU A 121 8.99 12.06 7.25
C GLU A 121 8.03 12.89 6.39
N ARG A 122 7.10 13.65 6.99
CA ARG A 122 6.24 14.58 6.25
C ARG A 122 7.06 15.66 5.52
N GLU A 123 8.09 16.21 6.18
CA GLU A 123 9.00 17.14 5.53
C GLU A 123 9.70 16.51 4.31
N ALA A 124 10.18 15.27 4.46
CA ALA A 124 10.79 14.53 3.35
C ALA A 124 9.79 14.24 2.22
N ILE A 125 8.53 13.96 2.55
CA ILE A 125 7.46 13.74 1.57
C ILE A 125 7.18 15.04 0.80
N PHE A 126 7.03 16.20 1.46
CA PHE A 126 6.87 17.48 0.78
C PHE A 126 8.05 17.77 -0.15
N ARG A 127 9.27 17.58 0.34
CA ARG A 127 10.50 17.76 -0.47
C ARG A 127 10.47 16.90 -1.73
N LEU A 128 10.11 15.63 -1.59
CA LEU A 128 10.01 14.70 -2.71
C LEU A 128 8.92 15.10 -3.69
N GLN A 129 7.74 15.48 -3.20
CA GLN A 129 6.60 15.83 -4.04
C GLN A 129 6.82 17.12 -4.83
N LEU A 130 7.48 18.11 -4.23
CA LEU A 130 7.87 19.34 -4.91
C LEU A 130 8.94 19.07 -5.97
N ALA A 131 10.00 18.34 -5.63
CA ALA A 131 11.07 17.99 -6.57
C ALA A 131 10.55 17.18 -7.77
N LYS A 132 9.67 16.20 -7.55
CA LYS A 132 9.00 15.41 -8.60
C LYS A 132 8.25 16.29 -9.60
N ARG A 133 7.78 17.46 -9.16
CA ARG A 133 7.03 18.44 -9.96
C ARG A 133 7.91 19.61 -10.43
N LYS A 134 9.23 19.44 -10.38
CA LYS A 134 10.23 20.43 -10.82
C LYS A 134 10.11 21.77 -10.09
N ARG A 135 9.71 21.74 -8.82
CA ARG A 135 9.73 22.88 -7.91
C ARG A 135 10.92 22.74 -6.99
N ASP A 136 11.65 23.84 -6.76
CA ASP A 136 12.77 23.82 -5.81
C ASP A 136 12.25 23.75 -4.37
N PRO A 137 12.50 22.65 -3.64
CA PRO A 137 12.03 22.52 -2.26
C PRO A 137 12.59 23.59 -1.32
N ALA A 138 13.74 24.21 -1.64
CA ALA A 138 14.35 25.23 -0.81
C ALA A 138 13.55 26.56 -0.82
N ALA A 139 12.67 26.76 -1.81
CA ALA A 139 11.79 27.91 -1.88
C ALA A 139 10.56 27.80 -0.94
N PHE A 140 10.40 26.69 -0.23
CA PHE A 140 9.23 26.41 0.60
C PHE A 140 9.61 26.24 2.08
N ASP A 141 8.73 26.65 2.97
CA ASP A 141 8.85 26.44 4.42
C ASP A 141 8.41 25.01 4.77
N LEU A 142 9.27 24.03 4.49
CA LEU A 142 8.97 22.61 4.71
C LEU A 142 8.68 22.28 6.19
N PRO A 143 9.40 22.83 7.19
CA PRO A 143 9.06 22.63 8.59
C PRO A 143 7.64 23.07 8.94
N LYS A 144 7.21 24.23 8.44
CA LYS A 144 5.85 24.74 8.65
C LYS A 144 4.79 23.86 8.00
N LEU A 145 5.04 23.43 6.75
CA LEU A 145 4.16 22.49 6.05
C LEU A 145 4.03 21.17 6.81
N ALA A 146 5.15 20.63 7.30
CA ALA A 146 5.17 19.41 8.09
C ALA A 146 4.44 19.56 9.43
N ALA A 147 4.51 20.72 10.09
CA ALA A 147 3.80 20.96 11.33
C ALA A 147 2.27 21.00 11.12
N VAL A 148 1.81 21.73 10.09
CA VAL A 148 0.36 21.88 9.81
C VAL A 148 -0.27 20.61 9.29
N SER A 149 0.50 19.73 8.64
CA SER A 149 0.02 18.46 8.07
C SER A 149 0.02 17.29 9.07
N GLU A 150 -0.09 17.56 10.38
CA GLU A 150 -0.21 16.49 11.37
C GLU A 150 -1.43 15.61 11.08
N GLY A 151 -1.19 14.28 11.06
CA GLY A 151 -2.22 13.29 10.76
C GLY A 151 -2.47 13.04 9.27
N TYR A 152 -1.77 13.72 8.38
CA TYR A 152 -1.84 13.46 6.94
C TYR A 152 -0.98 12.27 6.53
N SER A 153 -1.52 11.42 5.67
CA SER A 153 -0.77 10.36 4.98
C SER A 153 0.08 10.94 3.85
N GLY A 154 1.01 10.15 3.33
CA GLY A 154 1.84 10.57 2.20
C GLY A 154 1.04 10.86 0.91
N SER A 155 -0.05 10.13 0.67
CA SER A 155 -0.94 10.37 -0.47
C SER A 155 -1.74 11.65 -0.33
N GLU A 156 -2.19 11.97 0.88
CA GLU A 156 -2.91 13.23 1.15
C GLU A 156 -1.99 14.44 1.01
N ILE A 157 -0.74 14.34 1.45
CA ILE A 157 0.27 15.38 1.21
C ILE A 157 0.51 15.56 -0.29
N GLU A 158 0.62 14.47 -1.06
CA GLU A 158 0.73 14.55 -2.51
C GLU A 158 -0.47 15.27 -3.12
N THR A 159 -1.68 14.91 -2.71
CA THR A 159 -2.94 15.53 -3.18
C THR A 159 -2.98 17.01 -2.85
N ALA A 160 -2.58 17.41 -1.64
CA ALA A 160 -2.54 18.81 -1.23
C ALA A 160 -1.55 19.63 -2.09
N VAL A 161 -0.36 19.10 -2.36
CA VAL A 161 0.60 19.77 -3.25
C VAL A 161 0.04 19.93 -4.65
N VAL A 162 -0.63 18.91 -5.20
CA VAL A 162 -1.25 18.95 -6.52
C VAL A 162 -2.41 19.95 -6.57
N GLY A 163 -3.29 19.92 -5.57
CA GLY A 163 -4.42 20.83 -5.45
C GLY A 163 -3.97 22.30 -5.39
N ALA A 164 -2.95 22.59 -4.56
CA ALA A 164 -2.34 23.92 -4.47
C ALA A 164 -1.73 24.36 -5.81
N MET A 165 -1.09 23.47 -6.57
CA MET A 165 -0.57 23.78 -7.90
C MET A 165 -1.68 24.16 -8.87
N TYR A 166 -2.79 23.44 -8.90
CA TYR A 166 -3.93 23.77 -9.76
C TYR A 166 -4.55 25.12 -9.39
N ARG A 167 -4.66 25.41 -8.10
CA ARG A 167 -5.20 26.69 -7.62
C ARG A 167 -4.29 27.87 -8.00
N ALA A 168 -2.99 27.75 -7.73
CA ALA A 168 -2.01 28.77 -8.11
C ALA A 168 -2.03 29.04 -9.62
N PHE A 169 -2.05 27.97 -10.43
CA PHE A 169 -2.13 28.07 -11.88
C PHE A 169 -3.41 28.78 -12.35
N ALA A 170 -4.56 28.43 -11.79
CA ALA A 170 -5.84 29.09 -12.12
C ALA A 170 -5.86 30.57 -11.76
N ALA A 171 -5.12 30.96 -10.72
CA ALA A 171 -4.96 32.35 -10.30
C ALA A 171 -3.81 33.10 -11.03
N GLY A 172 -3.13 32.45 -11.99
CA GLY A 172 -2.01 33.02 -12.70
C GLY A 172 -0.78 33.29 -11.82
N ARG A 173 -0.61 32.54 -10.74
CA ARG A 173 0.50 32.68 -9.78
C ARG A 173 1.36 31.42 -9.77
N ASP A 174 2.59 31.58 -9.31
CA ASP A 174 3.43 30.43 -9.00
C ASP A 174 3.03 29.80 -7.66
N LEU A 175 3.30 28.50 -7.54
CA LEU A 175 3.08 27.77 -6.29
C LEU A 175 4.02 28.30 -5.21
N ASP A 176 3.48 28.61 -4.04
CA ASP A 176 4.24 28.99 -2.86
C ASP A 176 3.77 28.20 -1.60
N THR A 177 4.38 28.49 -0.46
CA THR A 177 4.04 27.85 0.82
C THR A 177 2.60 28.17 1.23
N ALA A 178 2.11 29.39 0.98
CA ALA A 178 0.78 29.83 1.41
C ALA A 178 -0.32 29.05 0.68
N GLU A 179 -0.17 28.81 -0.62
CA GLU A 179 -1.13 28.03 -1.41
C GLU A 179 -1.25 26.58 -0.88
N ILE A 180 -0.14 25.95 -0.48
CA ILE A 180 -0.16 24.60 0.11
C ILE A 180 -0.82 24.62 1.47
N LEU A 181 -0.55 25.62 2.31
CA LEU A 181 -1.18 25.77 3.63
C LEU A 181 -2.69 25.95 3.53
N GLU A 182 -3.15 26.71 2.56
CA GLU A 182 -4.59 26.88 2.29
C GLU A 182 -5.25 25.56 1.90
N GLU A 183 -4.58 24.77 1.03
CA GLU A 183 -5.10 23.47 0.64
C GLU A 183 -5.16 22.48 1.79
N LEU A 184 -4.12 22.45 2.64
CA LEU A 184 -4.11 21.64 3.85
C LEU A 184 -5.24 22.07 4.81
N ALA A 185 -5.48 23.37 4.98
CA ALA A 185 -6.55 23.88 5.84
C ALA A 185 -7.97 23.56 5.32
N ALA A 186 -8.12 23.45 4.00
CA ALA A 186 -9.39 23.08 3.36
C ALA A 186 -9.71 21.58 3.39
N THR A 187 -8.73 20.74 3.72
CA THR A 187 -8.85 19.28 3.68
C THR A 187 -8.86 18.68 5.09
N ASN A 188 -9.74 17.74 5.34
CA ASN A 188 -9.73 16.95 6.57
C ASN A 188 -8.96 15.65 6.35
N PRO A 189 -7.88 15.37 7.10
CA PRO A 189 -7.10 14.14 6.92
C PRO A 189 -7.89 12.90 7.37
N LEU A 190 -7.59 11.75 6.73
CA LEU A 190 -8.16 10.46 7.07
C LEU A 190 -7.97 10.08 8.54
N SER A 191 -6.90 10.54 9.16
CA SER A 191 -6.65 10.34 10.59
C SER A 191 -7.74 10.92 11.50
N ARG A 192 -8.51 11.92 11.02
CA ARG A 192 -9.67 12.45 11.71
C ARG A 192 -10.96 11.77 11.31
N THR A 193 -11.16 11.55 10.01
CA THR A 193 -12.40 10.98 9.47
C THR A 193 -12.51 9.47 9.72
N ARG A 194 -11.38 8.77 9.88
CA ARG A 194 -11.27 7.32 10.18
C ARG A 194 -10.40 7.06 11.43
N ALA A 195 -10.55 7.89 12.46
CA ALA A 195 -9.72 7.79 13.66
C ALA A 195 -9.85 6.45 14.40
N GLU A 196 -11.05 5.88 14.41
CA GLU A 196 -11.33 4.58 15.03
C GLU A 196 -10.58 3.45 14.32
N ASP A 197 -10.59 3.43 12.98
CA ASP A 197 -9.90 2.40 12.19
C ASP A 197 -8.39 2.45 12.40
N ILE A 198 -7.81 3.66 12.42
CA ILE A 198 -6.37 3.83 12.65
C ILE A 198 -6.01 3.39 14.07
N THR A 199 -6.86 3.70 15.05
CA THR A 199 -6.66 3.28 16.44
C THR A 199 -6.73 1.77 16.57
N ALA A 200 -7.70 1.12 15.94
CA ALA A 200 -7.85 -0.33 15.92
C ALA A 200 -6.63 -1.00 15.25
N LEU A 201 -6.18 -0.47 14.11
CA LEU A 201 -5.02 -0.99 13.38
C LEU A 201 -3.72 -0.86 14.20
N ARG A 202 -3.52 0.26 14.88
CA ARG A 202 -2.40 0.46 15.81
C ARG A 202 -2.45 -0.52 16.99
N ALA A 203 -3.64 -0.77 17.53
CA ALA A 203 -3.82 -1.75 18.61
C ALA A 203 -3.54 -3.17 18.13
N TRP A 204 -3.99 -3.52 16.95
CA TRP A 204 -3.72 -4.82 16.33
C TRP A 204 -2.21 -5.04 16.08
N ALA A 205 -1.51 -4.01 15.60
CA ALA A 205 -0.08 -4.09 15.27
C ALA A 205 0.81 -4.30 16.50
N ARG A 206 0.38 -3.86 17.68
CA ARG A 206 1.15 -4.02 18.92
C ARG A 206 1.43 -5.48 19.22
N GLY A 207 2.71 -5.86 19.26
CA GLY A 207 3.16 -7.23 19.54
C GLY A 207 2.95 -8.24 18.40
N ARG A 208 2.50 -7.77 17.21
CA ARG A 208 2.32 -8.59 16.01
C ARG A 208 3.14 -8.12 14.83
N ALA A 209 3.45 -6.83 14.76
CA ALA A 209 4.16 -6.24 13.62
C ALA A 209 5.35 -5.42 14.09
N THR A 210 6.38 -5.36 13.23
CA THR A 210 7.53 -4.49 13.38
C THR A 210 7.19 -3.09 12.82
N ALA A 211 7.58 -2.02 13.51
CA ALA A 211 7.41 -0.67 12.98
C ALA A 211 8.30 -0.48 11.74
N ALA A 212 7.73 0.05 10.66
CA ALA A 212 8.45 0.35 9.42
C ALA A 212 9.24 1.63 9.51
#